data_ed1c50aedecb6ea73659331e095ddf4c
#
_entry.id   ed1c50aedecb6ea73659331e095ddf4c
#
_cell.length_a   1.000
_cell.length_b   1.000
_cell.length_c   1.000
_cell.angle_alpha   90.00
_cell.angle_beta   90.00
_cell.angle_gamma   90.00
#
_symmetry.space_group_name_H-M   'P 1'
#
loop_
_entity.id
_entity.type
_entity.pdbx_description
1 polymer ?
#
loop_
_entity_poly.entity_id
_entity_poly.type
_entity_poly.pdbx_seq_one_letter_code
_entity_poly.pdbx_strand_id
1 'polypeptide(L)'
;MEKKLKKAFEFIAKEEEVMKKLWFDLCRIESQSLDREGINEAVGFLEKNLKDFGMKTQVFDYGSGGNSITAYFDNGSKELETIIIGHLDTVHKKGSFGEEVIKIDEENDMVYGPGVLDCKGGVVIGAFVARVLNHIGYDKFVKLAYSGDEEVGHQTTKGKGKEFFLEEAKGFK
;
A
#
# COMPACT_ATOMS: atom_id res chain seq x y z
N MET A 1 -8.05 26.13 8.68
CA MET A 1 -6.88 25.32 8.26
C MET A 1 -6.13 24.75 9.47
N GLU A 2 -5.67 25.57 10.38
CA GLU A 2 -4.89 25.16 11.58
C GLU A 2 -5.57 24.07 12.44
N LYS A 3 -6.88 24.19 12.70
CA LYS A 3 -7.65 23.19 13.47
C LYS A 3 -7.69 21.80 12.80
N LYS A 4 -7.77 21.73 11.46
CA LYS A 4 -7.74 20.45 10.72
C LYS A 4 -6.35 19.84 10.78
N LEU A 5 -5.30 20.66 10.63
CA LEU A 5 -3.92 20.21 10.72
C LEU A 5 -3.59 19.62 12.11
N LYS A 6 -3.99 20.31 13.17
CA LYS A 6 -3.83 19.79 14.55
C LYS A 6 -4.52 18.43 14.72
N LYS A 7 -5.76 18.29 14.27
CA LYS A 7 -6.48 17.00 14.30
C LYS A 7 -5.77 15.89 13.52
N ALA A 8 -5.16 16.23 12.37
CA ALA A 8 -4.40 15.27 11.56
C ALA A 8 -3.20 14.73 12.34
N PHE A 9 -2.39 15.60 12.95
CA PHE A 9 -1.24 15.19 13.76
C PHE A 9 -1.64 14.39 15.01
N GLU A 10 -2.71 14.80 15.70
CA GLU A 10 -3.24 14.07 16.86
C GLU A 10 -3.73 12.66 16.47
N PHE A 11 -4.32 12.51 15.27
CA PHE A 11 -4.73 11.23 14.76
C PHE A 11 -3.52 10.34 14.46
N ILE A 12 -2.53 10.84 13.72
CA ILE A 12 -1.33 10.06 13.36
C ILE A 12 -0.59 9.60 14.61
N ALA A 13 -0.41 10.47 15.59
CA ALA A 13 0.26 10.11 16.85
C ALA A 13 -0.45 8.97 17.61
N LYS A 14 -1.79 8.89 17.51
CA LYS A 14 -2.56 7.80 18.11
C LYS A 14 -2.47 6.48 17.33
N GLU A 15 -2.24 6.57 16.04
CA GLU A 15 -2.22 5.43 15.12
C GLU A 15 -0.80 4.88 14.89
N GLU A 16 0.22 5.44 15.52
CA GLU A 16 1.63 5.10 15.28
C GLU A 16 1.89 3.60 15.40
N GLU A 17 1.43 2.97 16.49
CA GLU A 17 1.63 1.53 16.72
C GLU A 17 0.86 0.67 15.70
N VAL A 18 -0.34 1.11 15.29
CA VAL A 18 -1.12 0.43 14.27
C VAL A 18 -0.42 0.51 12.92
N MET A 19 0.16 1.67 12.60
CA MET A 19 0.94 1.89 11.38
C MET A 19 2.21 1.04 11.35
N LYS A 20 2.99 1.03 12.43
CA LYS A 20 4.20 0.19 12.56
C LYS A 20 3.86 -1.29 12.42
N LYS A 21 2.81 -1.74 13.12
CA LYS A 21 2.37 -3.13 13.04
C LYS A 21 1.98 -3.52 11.61
N LEU A 22 1.17 -2.72 10.94
CA LEU A 22 0.77 -2.98 9.55
C LEU A 22 1.98 -3.04 8.62
N TRP A 23 2.92 -2.10 8.79
CA TRP A 23 4.15 -2.05 7.99
C TRP A 23 4.98 -3.33 8.15
N PHE A 24 5.30 -3.70 9.40
CA PHE A 24 6.13 -4.86 9.66
C PHE A 24 5.47 -6.17 9.25
N ASP A 25 4.17 -6.32 9.52
CA ASP A 25 3.44 -7.53 9.12
C ASP A 25 3.35 -7.65 7.59
N LEU A 26 3.13 -6.56 6.87
CA LEU A 26 3.14 -6.55 5.42
C LEU A 26 4.53 -6.90 4.85
N CYS A 27 5.61 -6.39 5.48
CA CYS A 27 6.97 -6.69 5.05
C CYS A 27 7.40 -8.13 5.39
N ARG A 28 6.82 -8.78 6.40
CA ARG A 28 7.06 -10.21 6.69
C ARG A 28 6.53 -11.14 5.60
N ILE A 29 5.55 -10.71 4.83
CA ILE A 29 5.07 -11.45 3.68
C ILE A 29 6.05 -11.23 2.54
N GLU A 30 6.85 -12.25 2.22
CA GLU A 30 7.83 -12.16 1.14
C GLU A 30 7.11 -12.25 -0.22
N SER A 31 7.21 -11.20 -1.02
CA SER A 31 6.48 -11.02 -2.28
C SER A 31 7.43 -10.67 -3.43
N GLN A 32 8.35 -11.57 -3.76
CA GLN A 32 9.21 -11.38 -4.93
C GLN A 32 8.36 -11.24 -6.20
N SER A 33 8.77 -10.38 -7.14
CA SER A 33 8.01 -10.07 -8.37
C SER A 33 7.67 -11.28 -9.25
N LEU A 34 8.43 -12.37 -9.15
CA LEU A 34 8.17 -13.63 -9.86
C LEU A 34 7.36 -14.63 -9.02
N ASP A 35 7.11 -14.34 -7.74
CA ASP A 35 6.30 -15.17 -6.84
C ASP A 35 4.87 -14.63 -6.76
N ARG A 36 4.02 -15.10 -7.68
CA ARG A 36 2.61 -14.71 -7.72
C ARG A 36 1.87 -15.01 -6.42
N GLU A 37 2.18 -16.11 -5.77
CA GLU A 37 1.50 -16.53 -4.52
C GLU A 37 1.85 -15.58 -3.38
N GLY A 38 3.14 -15.27 -3.19
CA GLY A 38 3.59 -14.33 -2.18
C GLY A 38 3.04 -12.91 -2.40
N ILE A 39 2.97 -12.45 -3.65
CA ILE A 39 2.34 -11.15 -3.97
C ILE A 39 0.84 -11.16 -3.64
N ASN A 40 0.13 -12.21 -4.04
CA ASN A 40 -1.31 -12.32 -3.77
C ASN A 40 -1.61 -12.45 -2.27
N GLU A 41 -0.72 -13.08 -1.49
CA GLU A 41 -0.80 -13.08 -0.03
C GLU A 41 -0.65 -11.66 0.53
N ALA A 42 0.33 -10.87 0.05
CA ALA A 42 0.51 -9.48 0.45
C ALA A 42 -0.70 -8.61 0.07
N VAL A 43 -1.25 -8.78 -1.14
CA VAL A 43 -2.48 -8.10 -1.59
C VAL A 43 -3.65 -8.45 -0.69
N GLY A 44 -3.89 -9.74 -0.40
CA GLY A 44 -4.99 -10.19 0.45
C GLY A 44 -4.88 -9.69 1.90
N PHE A 45 -3.66 -9.70 2.45
CA PHE A 45 -3.38 -9.13 3.76
C PHE A 45 -3.67 -7.64 3.81
N LEU A 46 -3.19 -6.88 2.82
CA LEU A 46 -3.43 -5.44 2.73
C LEU A 46 -4.93 -5.15 2.54
N GLU A 47 -5.60 -5.88 1.63
CA GLU A 47 -7.04 -5.72 1.39
C GLU A 47 -7.85 -5.84 2.67
N LYS A 48 -7.57 -6.90 3.46
CA LYS A 48 -8.25 -7.11 4.74
C LYS A 48 -8.08 -5.90 5.66
N ASN A 49 -6.86 -5.40 5.84
CA ASN A 49 -6.59 -4.25 6.70
C ASN A 49 -7.26 -2.96 6.20
N LEU A 50 -7.25 -2.72 4.88
CA LEU A 50 -7.92 -1.56 4.29
C LEU A 50 -9.45 -1.60 4.49
N LYS A 51 -10.06 -2.79 4.37
CA LYS A 51 -11.48 -3.01 4.70
C LYS A 51 -11.77 -2.78 6.19
N ASP A 52 -10.90 -3.27 7.07
CA ASP A 52 -11.02 -3.06 8.53
C ASP A 52 -10.92 -1.56 8.87
N PHE A 53 -10.20 -0.77 8.09
CA PHE A 53 -10.17 0.70 8.17
C PHE A 53 -11.43 1.39 7.59
N GLY A 54 -12.34 0.63 6.97
CA GLY A 54 -13.57 1.16 6.38
C GLY A 54 -13.42 1.62 4.92
N MET A 55 -12.36 1.25 4.23
CA MET A 55 -12.19 1.55 2.80
C MET A 55 -12.97 0.55 1.93
N LYS A 56 -13.46 1.02 0.79
CA LYS A 56 -13.86 0.16 -0.32
C LYS A 56 -12.61 -0.28 -1.07
N THR A 57 -12.54 -1.56 -1.44
CA THR A 57 -11.40 -2.16 -2.13
C THR A 57 -11.84 -2.88 -3.39
N GLN A 58 -10.94 -2.97 -4.36
CA GLN A 58 -11.08 -3.82 -5.53
C GLN A 58 -9.73 -4.44 -5.87
N VAL A 59 -9.71 -5.77 -6.00
CA VAL A 59 -8.55 -6.55 -6.43
C VAL A 59 -8.69 -6.88 -7.90
N PHE A 60 -7.59 -6.76 -8.64
CA PHE A 60 -7.48 -7.03 -10.06
C PHE A 60 -6.59 -8.24 -10.28
N ASP A 61 -7.19 -9.35 -10.73
CA ASP A 61 -6.47 -10.57 -11.10
C ASP A 61 -6.32 -10.64 -12.62
N TYR A 62 -5.08 -10.73 -13.07
CA TYR A 62 -4.74 -10.78 -14.49
C TYR A 62 -4.54 -12.22 -15.02
N GLY A 63 -4.70 -13.22 -14.17
CA GLY A 63 -4.43 -14.63 -14.50
C GLY A 63 -2.94 -14.97 -14.59
N SER A 64 -2.05 -13.97 -14.58
CA SER A 64 -0.59 -14.12 -14.57
C SER A 64 0.04 -12.96 -13.82
N GLY A 65 1.20 -13.18 -13.18
CA GLY A 65 1.83 -12.19 -12.31
C GLY A 65 1.04 -11.95 -11.02
N GLY A 66 1.48 -11.00 -10.21
CA GLY A 66 0.81 -10.59 -8.98
C GLY A 66 -0.43 -9.73 -9.24
N ASN A 67 -1.39 -9.82 -8.35
CA ASN A 67 -2.60 -9.01 -8.39
C ASN A 67 -2.29 -7.54 -8.06
N SER A 68 -3.14 -6.63 -8.56
CA SER A 68 -3.16 -5.22 -8.13
C SER A 68 -4.37 -4.96 -7.25
N ILE A 69 -4.35 -3.85 -6.50
CA ILE A 69 -5.44 -3.45 -5.62
C ILE A 69 -5.65 -1.94 -5.67
N THR A 70 -6.92 -1.53 -5.66
CA THR A 70 -7.31 -0.16 -5.33
C THR A 70 -8.07 -0.09 -4.03
N ALA A 71 -7.99 1.06 -3.36
CA ALA A 71 -8.78 1.35 -2.18
C ALA A 71 -9.11 2.83 -2.04
N TYR A 72 -10.25 3.16 -1.41
CA TYR A 72 -10.68 4.52 -1.16
C TYR A 72 -11.75 4.59 -0.07
N PHE A 73 -11.87 5.75 0.59
CA PHE A 73 -13.04 6.07 1.40
C PHE A 73 -14.13 6.66 0.52
N ASP A 74 -15.35 6.12 0.63
CA ASP A 74 -16.50 6.69 -0.05
C ASP A 74 -17.03 7.89 0.73
N ASN A 75 -16.52 9.07 0.39
CA ASN A 75 -16.92 10.35 0.97
C ASN A 75 -18.01 11.08 0.15
N GLY A 76 -18.57 10.41 -0.88
CA GLY A 76 -19.57 10.98 -1.77
C GLY A 76 -19.05 12.00 -2.78
N SER A 77 -17.74 12.33 -2.75
CA SER A 77 -17.14 13.26 -3.70
C SER A 77 -17.02 12.64 -5.09
N LYS A 78 -17.29 13.45 -6.10
CA LYS A 78 -17.01 13.12 -7.51
C LYS A 78 -15.79 13.86 -8.05
N GLU A 79 -15.18 14.73 -7.23
CA GLU A 79 -13.98 15.47 -7.62
C GLU A 79 -12.74 14.61 -7.36
N LEU A 80 -12.23 14.04 -8.44
CA LEU A 80 -11.02 13.22 -8.42
C LEU A 80 -9.81 14.13 -8.22
N GLU A 81 -9.17 14.06 -7.05
CA GLU A 81 -8.09 14.97 -6.69
C GLU A 81 -6.74 14.29 -6.69
N THR A 82 -6.63 13.17 -5.99
CA THR A 82 -5.33 12.53 -5.75
C THR A 82 -5.43 11.02 -5.90
N ILE A 83 -4.49 10.46 -6.65
CA ILE A 83 -4.19 9.04 -6.65
C ILE A 83 -2.82 8.82 -6.02
N ILE A 84 -2.73 7.91 -5.06
CA ILE A 84 -1.48 7.49 -4.41
C ILE A 84 -1.14 6.11 -4.98
N ILE A 85 -0.01 6.04 -5.66
CA ILE A 85 0.46 4.81 -6.32
C ILE A 85 1.62 4.18 -5.56
N GLY A 86 1.82 2.88 -5.74
CA GLY A 86 2.90 2.11 -5.19
C GLY A 86 2.83 0.66 -5.66
N HIS A 87 3.65 -0.21 -5.05
CA HIS A 87 3.66 -1.62 -5.40
C HIS A 87 3.88 -2.50 -4.17
N LEU A 88 3.56 -3.78 -4.30
CA LEU A 88 3.61 -4.78 -3.23
C LEU A 88 4.67 -5.85 -3.49
N ASP A 89 5.18 -5.92 -4.72
CA ASP A 89 6.29 -6.81 -5.05
C ASP A 89 7.64 -6.24 -4.62
N THR A 90 8.63 -7.11 -4.56
CA THR A 90 10.00 -6.78 -4.17
C THR A 90 11.00 -7.57 -5.02
N VAL A 91 12.23 -7.09 -5.13
CA VAL A 91 13.33 -7.78 -5.83
C VAL A 91 13.87 -8.98 -5.05
N HIS A 92 13.59 -9.09 -3.77
CA HIS A 92 14.20 -10.05 -2.87
C HIS A 92 13.59 -11.44 -3.00
N LYS A 93 14.43 -12.46 -3.20
CA LYS A 93 13.99 -13.86 -3.25
C LYS A 93 13.48 -14.29 -1.88
N LYS A 94 12.44 -15.12 -1.89
CA LYS A 94 11.90 -15.74 -0.67
C LYS A 94 13.01 -16.48 0.10
N GLY A 95 13.06 -16.25 1.42
CA GLY A 95 14.08 -16.81 2.32
C GLY A 95 15.41 -16.08 2.33
N SER A 96 15.61 -15.01 1.54
CA SER A 96 16.90 -14.29 1.51
C SER A 96 17.23 -13.53 2.79
N PHE A 97 16.23 -13.29 3.65
CA PHE A 97 16.39 -12.66 4.97
C PHE A 97 16.50 -13.68 6.13
N GLY A 98 16.43 -14.99 5.82
CA GLY A 98 16.47 -16.05 6.81
C GLY A 98 15.18 -16.20 7.62
N GLU A 99 15.27 -16.71 8.85
CA GLU A 99 14.10 -16.96 9.70
C GLU A 99 13.46 -15.66 10.23
N GLU A 100 14.26 -14.64 10.47
CA GLU A 100 13.81 -13.33 10.92
C GLU A 100 13.74 -12.36 9.72
N VAL A 101 12.61 -12.40 9.01
CA VAL A 101 12.39 -11.60 7.79
C VAL A 101 12.51 -10.10 8.04
N ILE A 102 12.08 -9.62 9.21
CA ILE A 102 12.21 -8.22 9.65
C ILE A 102 13.14 -8.16 10.84
N LYS A 103 14.23 -7.39 10.71
CA LYS A 103 15.16 -7.12 11.78
C LYS A 103 15.08 -5.65 12.19
N ILE A 104 14.87 -5.39 13.48
CA ILE A 104 14.83 -4.05 14.05
C ILE A 104 16.14 -3.81 14.81
N ASP A 105 16.83 -2.75 14.48
CA ASP A 105 18.04 -2.27 15.13
C ASP A 105 17.68 -0.97 15.89
N GLU A 106 17.29 -1.14 17.15
CA GLU A 106 16.85 -0.03 18.00
C GLU A 106 17.99 0.96 18.32
N GLU A 107 19.25 0.48 18.35
CA GLU A 107 20.40 1.34 18.66
C GLU A 107 20.66 2.35 17.54
N ASN A 108 20.43 1.96 16.30
CA ASN A 108 20.66 2.79 15.12
C ASN A 108 19.36 3.33 14.50
N ASP A 109 18.19 3.07 15.09
CA ASP A 109 16.87 3.45 14.58
C ASP A 109 16.64 2.96 13.15
N MET A 110 16.98 1.69 12.89
CA MET A 110 16.96 1.09 11.57
C MET A 110 16.07 -0.15 11.53
N VAL A 111 15.40 -0.36 10.39
CA VAL A 111 14.64 -1.58 10.10
C VAL A 111 15.13 -2.18 8.79
N TYR A 112 15.37 -3.48 8.79
CA TYR A 112 15.80 -4.26 7.64
C TYR A 112 14.78 -5.31 7.28
N GLY A 113 14.48 -5.47 5.98
CA GLY A 113 13.54 -6.47 5.48
C GLY A 113 13.07 -6.17 4.06
N PRO A 114 12.35 -7.10 3.40
CA PRO A 114 11.91 -6.92 2.02
C PRO A 114 10.81 -5.85 1.94
N GLY A 115 11.05 -4.83 1.12
CA GLY A 115 10.07 -3.75 0.91
C GLY A 115 9.91 -2.76 2.06
N VAL A 116 10.78 -2.78 3.10
CA VAL A 116 10.67 -1.80 4.21
C VAL A 116 10.74 -0.36 3.72
N LEU A 117 11.49 -0.10 2.66
CA LEU A 117 11.58 1.20 1.99
C LEU A 117 10.86 1.13 0.63
N ASP A 118 11.23 0.18 -0.21
CA ASP A 118 10.74 0.02 -1.59
C ASP A 118 9.87 -1.23 -1.73
N CYS A 119 8.51 -1.11 -1.82
CA CYS A 119 7.90 0.17 -1.44
C CYS A 119 6.75 -0.04 -0.43
N LYS A 120 6.74 -1.17 0.34
CA LYS A 120 5.66 -1.48 1.30
C LYS A 120 5.55 -0.43 2.41
N GLY A 121 6.67 0.20 2.81
CA GLY A 121 6.63 1.35 3.70
C GLY A 121 5.81 2.50 3.11
N GLY A 122 6.06 2.84 1.84
CA GLY A 122 5.28 3.84 1.11
C GLY A 122 3.80 3.47 0.95
N VAL A 123 3.50 2.19 0.73
CA VAL A 123 2.12 1.66 0.67
C VAL A 123 1.37 1.92 1.97
N VAL A 124 2.01 1.64 3.12
CA VAL A 124 1.40 1.88 4.44
C VAL A 124 1.24 3.37 4.71
N ILE A 125 2.25 4.20 4.39
CA ILE A 125 2.13 5.66 4.48
C ILE A 125 0.94 6.16 3.67
N GLY A 126 0.77 5.71 2.44
CA GLY A 126 -0.37 6.07 1.59
C GLY A 126 -1.71 5.70 2.21
N ALA A 127 -1.83 4.51 2.80
CA ALA A 127 -3.04 4.08 3.50
C ALA A 127 -3.37 5.00 4.68
N PHE A 128 -2.37 5.39 5.47
CA PHE A 128 -2.58 6.29 6.61
C PHE A 128 -2.81 7.74 6.20
N VAL A 129 -2.24 8.21 5.09
CA VAL A 129 -2.61 9.51 4.49
C VAL A 129 -4.10 9.52 4.14
N ALA A 130 -4.61 8.49 3.46
CA ALA A 130 -6.04 8.39 3.15
C ALA A 130 -6.91 8.36 4.42
N ARG A 131 -6.50 7.61 5.46
CA ARG A 131 -7.19 7.57 6.77
C ARG A 131 -7.25 8.93 7.45
N VAL A 132 -6.13 9.65 7.48
CA VAL A 132 -6.06 11.01 8.05
C VAL A 132 -6.98 11.95 7.32
N LEU A 133 -6.91 11.96 6.00
CA LEU A 133 -7.74 12.83 5.16
C LEU A 133 -9.23 12.56 5.40
N ASN A 134 -9.63 11.29 5.47
CA ASN A 134 -10.99 10.91 5.83
C ASN A 134 -11.36 11.37 7.25
N HIS A 135 -10.48 11.19 8.24
CA HIS A 135 -10.70 11.56 9.64
C HIS A 135 -10.93 13.08 9.82
N ILE A 136 -10.20 13.91 9.08
CA ILE A 136 -10.34 15.37 9.16
C ILE A 136 -11.47 15.93 8.28
N GLY A 137 -12.22 15.05 7.60
CA GLY A 137 -13.29 15.44 6.69
C GLY A 137 -12.77 16.18 5.45
N TYR A 138 -11.79 15.56 4.75
CA TYR A 138 -11.35 16.04 3.45
C TYR A 138 -12.42 15.72 2.41
N ASP A 139 -12.80 16.70 1.61
CA ASP A 139 -13.97 16.65 0.75
C ASP A 139 -13.68 16.23 -0.71
N LYS A 140 -12.40 15.97 -1.02
CA LYS A 140 -12.00 15.49 -2.35
C LYS A 140 -11.80 13.98 -2.35
N PHE A 141 -11.87 13.37 -3.53
CA PHE A 141 -11.67 11.94 -3.69
C PHE A 141 -10.17 11.60 -3.72
N VAL A 142 -9.77 10.69 -2.85
CA VAL A 142 -8.41 10.15 -2.77
C VAL A 142 -8.47 8.65 -2.97
N LYS A 143 -7.69 8.13 -3.91
CA LYS A 143 -7.62 6.72 -4.25
C LYS A 143 -6.21 6.19 -4.02
N LEU A 144 -6.11 4.99 -3.49
CA LEU A 144 -4.89 4.20 -3.45
C LEU A 144 -4.91 3.23 -4.64
N ALA A 145 -3.77 3.05 -5.30
CA ALA A 145 -3.61 2.08 -6.38
C ALA A 145 -2.23 1.44 -6.30
N TYR A 146 -2.18 0.14 -6.03
CA TYR A 146 -0.94 -0.59 -5.83
C TYR A 146 -0.86 -1.80 -6.75
N SER A 147 0.27 -1.95 -7.45
CA SER A 147 0.53 -3.08 -8.36
C SER A 147 1.32 -4.19 -7.68
N GLY A 148 1.34 -5.36 -8.28
CA GLY A 148 2.07 -6.53 -7.80
C GLY A 148 3.24 -6.94 -8.69
N ASP A 149 3.71 -6.11 -9.64
CA ASP A 149 4.80 -6.46 -10.56
C ASP A 149 5.57 -5.23 -11.10
N GLU A 150 5.75 -4.23 -10.27
CA GLU A 150 6.44 -2.99 -10.65
C GLU A 150 7.92 -3.23 -10.92
N GLU A 151 8.62 -3.94 -10.04
CA GLU A 151 10.07 -4.16 -10.05
C GLU A 151 10.59 -4.88 -11.31
N VAL A 152 9.71 -5.55 -12.02
CA VAL A 152 9.98 -6.22 -13.30
C VAL A 152 9.35 -5.50 -14.49
N GLY A 153 8.98 -4.22 -14.32
CA GLY A 153 8.40 -3.40 -15.37
C GLY A 153 7.09 -3.96 -15.92
N HIS A 154 6.27 -4.56 -15.06
CA HIS A 154 4.97 -5.15 -15.40
C HIS A 154 5.02 -6.30 -16.42
N GLN A 155 6.16 -7.00 -16.51
CA GLN A 155 6.35 -8.09 -17.46
C GLN A 155 5.55 -9.34 -17.08
N THR A 156 5.41 -9.66 -15.78
CA THR A 156 4.70 -10.84 -15.31
C THR A 156 3.20 -10.78 -15.58
N THR A 157 2.61 -9.60 -15.57
CA THR A 157 1.21 -9.35 -15.96
C THR A 157 1.05 -9.07 -17.46
N LYS A 158 2.12 -9.17 -18.26
CA LYS A 158 2.13 -8.85 -19.70
C LYS A 158 1.68 -7.41 -20.00
N GLY A 159 2.10 -6.47 -19.16
CA GLY A 159 1.81 -5.04 -19.26
C GLY A 159 0.49 -4.60 -18.60
N LYS A 160 -0.34 -5.52 -18.13
CA LYS A 160 -1.64 -5.18 -17.52
C LYS A 160 -1.48 -4.38 -16.22
N GLY A 161 -0.39 -4.59 -15.46
CA GLY A 161 -0.09 -3.76 -14.29
C GLY A 161 0.14 -2.29 -14.65
N LYS A 162 0.76 -2.01 -15.80
CA LYS A 162 0.90 -0.65 -16.32
C LYS A 162 -0.45 -0.08 -16.80
N GLU A 163 -1.22 -0.87 -17.53
CA GLU A 163 -2.57 -0.47 -17.98
C GLU A 163 -3.47 -0.15 -16.80
N PHE A 164 -3.38 -0.92 -15.72
CA PHE A 164 -4.07 -0.67 -14.45
C PHE A 164 -3.83 0.75 -13.94
N PHE A 165 -2.60 1.21 -13.81
CA PHE A 165 -2.32 2.58 -13.36
C PHE A 165 -2.90 3.63 -14.31
N LEU A 166 -2.79 3.42 -15.62
CA LEU A 166 -3.33 4.34 -16.61
C LEU A 166 -4.86 4.45 -16.53
N GLU A 167 -5.55 3.31 -16.34
CA GLU A 167 -7.01 3.30 -16.20
C GLU A 167 -7.45 3.94 -14.87
N GLU A 168 -6.79 3.56 -13.76
CA GLU A 168 -7.15 4.05 -12.43
C GLU A 168 -6.84 5.56 -12.23
N ALA A 169 -5.88 6.10 -12.99
CA ALA A 169 -5.53 7.52 -12.96
C ALA A 169 -6.42 8.41 -13.84
N LYS A 170 -7.30 7.84 -14.68
CA LYS A 170 -8.17 8.62 -15.55
C LYS A 170 -9.05 9.58 -14.77
N GLY A 171 -9.00 10.87 -15.15
CA GLY A 171 -9.82 11.92 -14.57
C GLY A 171 -9.26 12.52 -13.27
N PHE A 172 -8.15 12.01 -12.73
CA PHE A 172 -7.40 12.69 -11.67
C PHE A 172 -6.61 13.88 -12.24
N LYS A 173 -6.39 14.90 -11.41
CA LYS A 173 -5.66 16.14 -11.79
C LYS A 173 -4.16 15.95 -11.77
#